data_f2e7a6f239287a0161b0f54242ff829f
#
_entry.id   f2e7a6f239287a0161b0f54242ff829f
#
_cell.length_a   1.000
_cell.length_b   1.000
_cell.length_c   1.000
_cell.angle_alpha   90.00
_cell.angle_beta   90.00
_cell.angle_gamma   90.00
#
_symmetry.space_group_name_H-M   'P 1'
#
loop_
_entity.id
_entity.type
_entity.pdbx_description
1 polymer ?
#
loop_
_entity_poly.entity_id
_entity_poly.type
_entity_poly.pdbx_seq_one_letter_code
_entity_poly.pdbx_strand_id
1 'polypeptide(L)'
;MSLPNFMCIGAAKSGTTTLYDILRQHPEIYVPSFKEPHFFDIPENFDNGLHWYEKNYYKKADKKIITDFTPSYFFDENVPKRIFKSLGGDMKFLVIFRNPVDRAYSHYLHSKRDDHEIEGFEEALELEVSRLKKYKDQSDYLFYLRHSYVQQGLYGEMLQRYLQYFSLDNFLFIHFEDEFLKERDLTIRSILDFLKVDNSILLNTDIRSNPSSKERSKSIKKLMNKRGWWRDVIKFMIPSVQLRQIIRNRVQRINITEFKAQQLSQELKSDILNKYFKKDIFHLERIINKKMNW
;
A
#
# COMPACT_ATOMS: atom_id res chain seq x y z
N MET A 1 -3.19 25.59 1.84
CA MET A 1 -2.95 24.39 1.03
C MET A 1 -3.81 23.26 1.56
N SER A 2 -4.51 22.58 0.66
CA SER A 2 -5.29 21.39 1.00
C SER A 2 -4.38 20.17 0.86
N LEU A 3 -3.74 19.77 1.96
CA LEU A 3 -2.80 18.64 2.00
C LEU A 3 -3.31 17.54 2.92
N PRO A 4 -2.87 16.29 2.78
CA PRO A 4 -3.28 15.20 3.66
C PRO A 4 -2.98 15.49 5.13
N ASN A 5 -3.94 15.17 6.00
CA ASN A 5 -3.79 15.14 7.46
C ASN A 5 -3.97 13.72 8.02
N PHE A 6 -4.27 12.75 7.15
CA PHE A 6 -4.35 11.33 7.45
C PHE A 6 -3.75 10.50 6.33
N MET A 7 -2.94 9.48 6.67
CA MET A 7 -2.33 8.57 5.69
C MET A 7 -2.52 7.10 6.08
N CYS A 8 -3.02 6.29 5.14
CA CYS A 8 -2.92 4.85 5.23
C CYS A 8 -1.59 4.42 4.58
N ILE A 9 -0.56 4.29 5.42
CA ILE A 9 0.83 4.08 4.98
C ILE A 9 1.20 2.61 4.76
N GLY A 10 0.35 1.65 5.16
CA GLY A 10 0.68 0.23 5.06
C GLY A 10 -0.36 -0.71 5.68
N ALA A 11 -0.04 -1.99 5.68
CA ALA A 11 1.02 -2.59 4.87
C ALA A 11 0.52 -2.90 3.46
N ALA A 12 1.43 -2.93 2.51
CA ALA A 12 1.09 -3.40 1.16
C ALA A 12 0.52 -4.83 1.22
N LYS A 13 -0.54 -5.10 0.44
CA LYS A 13 -1.24 -6.41 0.41
C LYS A 13 -2.09 -6.75 1.65
N SER A 14 -2.46 -5.74 2.45
CA SER A 14 -3.28 -5.85 3.67
C SER A 14 -4.66 -5.16 3.54
N GLY A 15 -5.26 -5.15 2.36
CA GLY A 15 -6.64 -4.65 2.18
C GLY A 15 -6.79 -3.12 2.08
N THR A 16 -5.72 -2.35 1.96
CA THR A 16 -5.76 -0.89 1.88
C THR A 16 -6.61 -0.33 0.71
N THR A 17 -6.80 -1.10 -0.37
CA THR A 17 -7.68 -0.69 -1.48
C THR A 17 -9.16 -0.83 -1.10
N THR A 18 -9.52 -1.87 -0.36
CA THR A 18 -10.87 -2.03 0.17
C THR A 18 -11.19 -0.89 1.16
N LEU A 19 -10.26 -0.59 2.06
CA LEU A 19 -10.42 0.54 2.98
C LEU A 19 -10.56 1.88 2.25
N TYR A 20 -9.75 2.13 1.22
CA TYR A 20 -9.86 3.30 0.36
C TYR A 20 -11.27 3.45 -0.24
N ASP A 21 -11.84 2.37 -0.79
CA ASP A 21 -13.16 2.39 -1.40
C ASP A 21 -14.28 2.56 -0.35
N ILE A 22 -14.10 2.05 0.88
CA ILE A 22 -15.04 2.24 1.99
C ILE A 22 -15.02 3.69 2.49
N LEU A 23 -13.85 4.24 2.84
CA LEU A 23 -13.75 5.59 3.39
C LEU A 23 -14.13 6.68 2.39
N ARG A 24 -14.03 6.41 1.09
CA ARG A 24 -14.46 7.32 0.03
C ARG A 24 -15.95 7.66 0.08
N GLN A 25 -16.78 6.83 0.73
CA GLN A 25 -18.21 7.04 0.87
C GLN A 25 -18.55 8.08 1.94
N HIS A 26 -17.59 8.40 2.84
CA HIS A 26 -17.85 9.29 3.97
C HIS A 26 -17.86 10.78 3.55
N PRO A 27 -18.89 11.57 3.94
CA PRO A 27 -19.02 12.96 3.51
C PRO A 27 -17.92 13.89 4.05
N GLU A 28 -17.36 13.61 5.24
CA GLU A 28 -16.30 14.42 5.86
C GLU A 28 -14.87 13.98 5.46
N ILE A 29 -14.73 12.90 4.66
CA ILE A 29 -13.43 12.37 4.26
C ILE A 29 -13.22 12.61 2.77
N TYR A 30 -12.16 13.32 2.42
CA TYR A 30 -11.71 13.45 1.04
C TYR A 30 -10.72 12.33 0.73
N VAL A 31 -11.08 11.51 -0.25
CA VAL A 31 -10.21 10.46 -0.80
C VAL A 31 -9.94 10.83 -2.26
N PRO A 32 -8.68 11.03 -2.66
CA PRO A 32 -8.36 11.43 -4.03
C PRO A 32 -8.84 10.37 -5.03
N SER A 33 -9.22 10.80 -6.22
CA SER A 33 -9.71 9.89 -7.27
C SER A 33 -8.66 8.88 -7.75
N PHE A 34 -7.42 9.18 -7.50
CA PHE A 34 -6.26 8.37 -7.84
C PHE A 34 -5.55 7.89 -6.57
N LYS A 35 -5.50 6.57 -6.36
CA LYS A 35 -4.82 5.93 -5.24
C LYS A 35 -3.31 5.88 -5.49
N GLU A 36 -2.55 5.95 -4.41
CA GLU A 36 -1.08 5.82 -4.42
C GLU A 36 -0.40 6.95 -5.21
N PRO A 37 -0.45 8.18 -4.69
CA PRO A 37 0.27 9.31 -5.29
C PRO A 37 1.78 9.11 -5.41
N HIS A 38 2.37 8.29 -4.55
CA HIS A 38 3.82 8.07 -4.50
C HIS A 38 4.62 9.39 -4.45
N PHE A 39 4.11 10.35 -3.67
CA PHE A 39 4.77 11.64 -3.55
C PHE A 39 5.99 11.59 -2.65
N PHE A 40 5.88 10.94 -1.47
CA PHE A 40 6.95 10.93 -0.48
C PHE A 40 8.00 9.84 -0.72
N ASP A 41 7.72 8.78 -1.47
CA ASP A 41 8.63 7.65 -1.69
C ASP A 41 9.38 7.71 -3.03
N ILE A 42 8.82 8.34 -4.06
CA ILE A 42 9.51 8.54 -5.35
C ILE A 42 10.20 9.92 -5.35
N PRO A 43 11.56 9.97 -5.42
CA PRO A 43 12.30 11.22 -5.38
C PRO A 43 11.84 12.24 -6.41
N GLU A 44 11.61 11.82 -7.66
CA GLU A 44 11.19 12.69 -8.75
C GLU A 44 9.82 13.33 -8.49
N ASN A 45 8.93 12.65 -7.77
CA ASN A 45 7.65 13.22 -7.38
C ASN A 45 7.84 14.22 -6.24
N PHE A 46 8.66 13.87 -5.24
CA PHE A 46 8.93 14.72 -4.09
C PHE A 46 9.62 16.04 -4.47
N ASP A 47 10.55 15.99 -5.41
CA ASP A 47 11.30 17.14 -5.91
C ASP A 47 10.41 18.16 -6.64
N ASN A 48 9.20 17.77 -7.10
CA ASN A 48 8.22 18.71 -7.64
C ASN A 48 7.57 19.60 -6.56
N GLY A 49 7.71 19.26 -5.27
CA GLY A 49 7.24 20.05 -4.13
C GLY A 49 5.75 19.93 -3.83
N LEU A 50 5.36 20.47 -2.65
CA LEU A 50 4.00 20.36 -2.12
C LEU A 50 2.93 21.01 -3.00
N HIS A 51 3.25 22.08 -3.72
CA HIS A 51 2.29 22.71 -4.63
C HIS A 51 1.90 21.77 -5.80
N TRP A 52 2.87 21.02 -6.34
CA TRP A 52 2.60 20.02 -7.36
C TRP A 52 1.72 18.89 -6.80
N TYR A 53 2.00 18.44 -5.56
CA TYR A 53 1.24 17.41 -4.88
C TYR A 53 -0.22 17.83 -4.65
N GLU A 54 -0.43 19.03 -4.10
CA GLU A 54 -1.75 19.63 -3.91
C GLU A 54 -2.51 19.75 -5.24
N LYS A 55 -1.88 20.35 -6.24
CA LYS A 55 -2.49 20.62 -7.56
C LYS A 55 -2.95 19.33 -8.25
N ASN A 56 -2.19 18.26 -8.13
CA ASN A 56 -2.48 17.01 -8.85
C ASN A 56 -3.47 16.11 -8.13
N TYR A 57 -3.55 16.16 -6.79
CA TYR A 57 -4.33 15.20 -6.01
C TYR A 57 -5.41 15.85 -5.13
N TYR A 58 -5.20 17.08 -4.68
CA TYR A 58 -6.01 17.70 -3.61
C TYR A 58 -6.63 19.05 -3.97
N LYS A 59 -6.57 19.49 -5.21
CA LYS A 59 -7.11 20.79 -5.67
C LYS A 59 -8.57 21.06 -5.24
N LYS A 60 -9.36 20.01 -5.01
CA LYS A 60 -10.77 20.09 -4.60
C LYS A 60 -11.00 19.52 -3.19
N ALA A 61 -9.94 19.35 -2.42
CA ALA A 61 -10.07 18.80 -1.07
C ALA A 61 -10.50 19.90 -0.11
N ASP A 62 -11.79 19.88 0.25
CA ASP A 62 -12.48 20.83 1.12
C ASP A 62 -13.09 20.17 2.36
N LYS A 63 -12.68 18.92 2.66
CA LYS A 63 -13.22 18.14 3.75
C LYS A 63 -12.31 18.16 4.98
N LYS A 64 -12.89 17.82 6.14
CA LYS A 64 -12.20 17.77 7.43
C LYS A 64 -10.98 16.84 7.42
N ILE A 65 -11.13 15.68 6.82
CA ILE A 65 -10.06 14.70 6.64
C ILE A 65 -9.69 14.63 5.17
N ILE A 66 -8.41 14.82 4.89
CA ILE A 66 -7.82 14.68 3.55
C ILE A 66 -6.84 13.52 3.62
N THR A 67 -7.01 12.53 2.74
CA THR A 67 -6.31 11.25 2.86
C THR A 67 -5.25 11.02 1.78
N ASP A 68 -4.17 10.30 2.15
CA ASP A 68 -3.29 9.61 1.21
C ASP A 68 -3.26 8.11 1.51
N PHE A 69 -3.40 7.29 0.47
CA PHE A 69 -3.36 5.83 0.55
C PHE A 69 -2.20 5.29 -0.27
N THR A 70 -1.00 5.35 0.27
CA THR A 70 0.22 4.84 -0.39
C THR A 70 0.92 3.82 0.53
N PRO A 71 0.62 2.52 0.40
CA PRO A 71 1.14 1.50 1.32
C PRO A 71 2.66 1.31 1.32
N SER A 72 3.36 1.75 0.27
CA SER A 72 4.82 1.75 0.20
C SER A 72 5.48 2.77 1.14
N TYR A 73 4.73 3.76 1.62
CA TYR A 73 5.25 4.74 2.56
C TYR A 73 5.75 4.11 3.86
N PHE A 74 5.11 3.04 4.33
CA PHE A 74 5.56 2.35 5.52
C PHE A 74 6.94 1.72 5.37
N PHE A 75 7.27 1.29 4.15
CA PHE A 75 8.51 0.60 3.85
C PHE A 75 9.70 1.53 3.61
N ASP A 76 9.51 2.66 2.92
CA ASP A 76 10.60 3.55 2.52
C ASP A 76 11.19 4.31 3.72
N GLU A 77 12.51 4.23 3.85
CA GLU A 77 13.27 4.80 4.98
C GLU A 77 13.28 6.34 5.03
N ASN A 78 13.07 7.00 3.89
CA ASN A 78 13.10 8.46 3.79
C ASN A 78 11.74 9.11 4.06
N VAL A 79 10.67 8.33 3.87
CA VAL A 79 9.29 8.83 3.92
C VAL A 79 8.93 9.44 5.28
N PRO A 80 9.24 8.84 6.46
CA PRO A 80 8.89 9.44 7.74
C PRO A 80 9.46 10.85 7.91
N LYS A 81 10.73 11.02 7.58
CA LYS A 81 11.42 12.32 7.63
C LYS A 81 10.83 13.33 6.66
N ARG A 82 10.51 12.90 5.43
CA ARG A 82 9.90 13.77 4.42
C ARG A 82 8.52 14.24 4.85
N ILE A 83 7.67 13.34 5.37
CA ILE A 83 6.33 13.69 5.88
C ILE A 83 6.46 14.70 7.02
N PHE A 84 7.30 14.40 8.04
CA PHE A 84 7.48 15.29 9.20
C PHE A 84 7.92 16.69 8.81
N LYS A 85 8.91 16.80 7.90
CA LYS A 85 9.40 18.08 7.43
C LYS A 85 8.40 18.87 6.59
N SER A 86 7.52 18.18 5.85
CA SER A 86 6.60 18.79 4.90
C SER A 86 5.24 19.10 5.49
N LEU A 87 4.73 18.26 6.40
CA LEU A 87 3.36 18.32 6.91
C LEU A 87 3.30 18.50 8.44
N GLY A 88 4.43 18.42 9.14
CA GLY A 88 4.48 18.56 10.61
C GLY A 88 4.21 17.26 11.38
N GLY A 89 4.14 17.39 12.71
CA GLY A 89 4.02 16.25 13.64
C GLY A 89 2.59 15.80 13.94
N ASP A 90 1.57 16.56 13.53
CA ASP A 90 0.16 16.29 13.87
C ASP A 90 -0.54 15.32 12.91
N MET A 91 0.26 14.64 12.07
CA MET A 91 -0.24 13.67 11.11
C MET A 91 -0.86 12.47 11.80
N LYS A 92 -1.95 11.94 11.23
CA LYS A 92 -2.54 10.66 11.63
C LYS A 92 -2.18 9.56 10.63
N PHE A 93 -1.82 8.41 11.15
CA PHE A 93 -1.42 7.25 10.35
C PHE A 93 -2.30 6.04 10.65
N LEU A 94 -2.53 5.23 9.63
CA LEU A 94 -3.14 3.93 9.76
C LEU A 94 -2.22 2.88 9.13
N VAL A 95 -2.00 1.79 9.87
CA VAL A 95 -1.28 0.61 9.40
C VAL A 95 -2.14 -0.63 9.63
N ILE A 96 -2.41 -1.38 8.57
CA ILE A 96 -3.08 -2.68 8.66
C ILE A 96 -2.01 -3.76 8.62
N PHE A 97 -1.75 -4.40 9.74
CA PHE A 97 -0.81 -5.51 9.84
C PHE A 97 -1.48 -6.82 9.42
N ARG A 98 -0.84 -7.55 8.56
CA ARG A 98 -1.24 -8.87 8.09
C ARG A 98 -0.16 -9.88 8.46
N ASN A 99 -0.53 -11.16 8.65
CA ASN A 99 0.47 -12.21 8.76
C ASN A 99 1.57 -12.00 7.70
N PRO A 100 2.84 -11.79 8.10
CA PRO A 100 3.88 -11.35 7.17
C PRO A 100 4.21 -12.37 6.10
N VAL A 101 4.00 -13.68 6.35
CA VAL A 101 4.16 -14.73 5.35
C VAL A 101 3.06 -14.65 4.30
N ASP A 102 1.79 -14.52 4.73
CA ASP A 102 0.65 -14.38 3.82
C ASP A 102 0.70 -13.07 3.02
N ARG A 103 1.24 -12.01 3.63
CA ARG A 103 1.52 -10.74 2.95
C ARG A 103 2.59 -10.92 1.86
N ALA A 104 3.74 -11.54 2.22
CA ALA A 104 4.84 -11.79 1.30
C ALA A 104 4.39 -12.68 0.13
N TYR A 105 3.64 -13.74 0.40
CA TYR A 105 3.09 -14.60 -0.63
C TYR A 105 2.09 -13.88 -1.55
N SER A 106 1.21 -13.06 -0.98
CA SER A 106 0.30 -12.20 -1.77
C SER A 106 1.07 -11.21 -2.66
N HIS A 107 2.19 -10.70 -2.18
CA HIS A 107 3.06 -9.81 -2.94
C HIS A 107 3.78 -10.56 -4.07
N TYR A 108 4.35 -11.71 -3.77
CA TYR A 108 4.96 -12.60 -4.77
C TYR A 108 3.99 -12.94 -5.90
N LEU A 109 2.78 -13.38 -5.57
CA LEU A 109 1.76 -13.69 -6.58
C LEU A 109 1.38 -12.47 -7.44
N HIS A 110 1.41 -11.27 -6.85
CA HIS A 110 1.19 -10.04 -7.58
C HIS A 110 2.33 -9.74 -8.56
N SER A 111 3.59 -9.87 -8.11
CA SER A 111 4.77 -9.70 -8.96
C SER A 111 4.82 -10.74 -10.09
N LYS A 112 4.49 -12.01 -9.78
CA LYS A 112 4.41 -13.10 -10.76
C LYS A 112 3.30 -12.88 -11.79
N ARG A 113 2.14 -12.42 -11.37
CA ARG A 113 1.05 -12.03 -12.27
C ARG A 113 1.49 -10.93 -13.25
N ASP A 114 2.27 -9.99 -12.77
CA ASP A 114 2.71 -8.82 -13.56
C ASP A 114 4.00 -9.10 -14.38
N ASP A 115 4.47 -10.37 -14.46
CA ASP A 115 5.68 -10.84 -15.15
C ASP A 115 6.98 -10.19 -14.62
N HIS A 116 6.97 -9.79 -13.34
CA HIS A 116 8.16 -9.27 -12.66
C HIS A 116 8.88 -10.34 -11.84
N GLU A 117 8.25 -11.49 -11.61
CA GLU A 117 8.83 -12.61 -10.89
C GLU A 117 8.69 -13.91 -11.72
N ILE A 118 9.80 -14.62 -11.89
CA ILE A 118 9.86 -15.87 -12.64
C ILE A 118 10.16 -17.07 -11.74
N GLU A 119 10.83 -16.84 -10.61
CA GLU A 119 11.25 -17.88 -9.67
C GLU A 119 10.10 -18.45 -8.84
N GLY A 120 10.38 -19.52 -8.11
CA GLY A 120 9.49 -20.04 -7.07
C GLY A 120 9.46 -19.12 -5.84
N PHE A 121 8.45 -19.31 -4.96
CA PHE A 121 8.29 -18.40 -3.82
C PHE A 121 9.48 -18.46 -2.85
N GLU A 122 9.91 -19.65 -2.48
CA GLU A 122 11.04 -19.84 -1.55
C GLU A 122 12.34 -19.27 -2.13
N GLU A 123 12.63 -19.56 -3.40
CA GLU A 123 13.78 -19.01 -4.11
C GLU A 123 13.72 -17.48 -4.24
N ALA A 124 12.55 -16.93 -4.49
CA ALA A 124 12.34 -15.49 -4.53
C ALA A 124 12.67 -14.81 -3.19
N LEU A 125 12.35 -15.46 -2.05
CA LEU A 125 12.72 -14.98 -0.72
C LEU A 125 14.24 -15.04 -0.47
N GLU A 126 14.90 -16.09 -0.91
CA GLU A 126 16.35 -16.26 -0.76
C GLU A 126 17.15 -15.28 -1.61
N LEU A 127 16.68 -15.00 -2.81
CA LEU A 127 17.31 -14.04 -3.73
C LEU A 127 17.04 -12.57 -3.36
N GLU A 128 16.10 -12.30 -2.45
CA GLU A 128 15.66 -10.92 -2.15
C GLU A 128 16.82 -10.00 -1.80
N VAL A 129 17.68 -10.36 -0.86
CA VAL A 129 18.78 -9.49 -0.38
C VAL A 129 19.70 -9.07 -1.53
N SER A 130 20.08 -10.01 -2.40
CA SER A 130 20.96 -9.75 -3.54
C SER A 130 20.28 -8.86 -4.59
N ARG A 131 18.99 -9.09 -4.85
CA ARG A 131 18.16 -8.30 -5.78
C ARG A 131 17.99 -6.88 -5.29
N LEU A 132 17.64 -6.70 -4.01
CA LEU A 132 17.41 -5.37 -3.44
C LEU A 132 18.66 -4.50 -3.46
N LYS A 133 19.83 -5.10 -3.16
CA LYS A 133 21.11 -4.39 -3.31
C LYS A 133 21.31 -3.91 -4.75
N LYS A 134 21.16 -4.79 -5.73
CA LYS A 134 21.29 -4.45 -7.15
C LYS A 134 20.35 -3.32 -7.58
N TYR A 135 19.07 -3.39 -7.19
CA TYR A 135 18.10 -2.37 -7.59
C TYR A 135 18.34 -1.03 -6.89
N LYS A 136 18.82 -1.04 -5.65
CA LYS A 136 19.21 0.19 -4.93
C LYS A 136 20.40 0.87 -5.61
N ASP A 137 21.40 0.10 -6.02
CA ASP A 137 22.59 0.60 -6.73
C ASP A 137 22.24 1.17 -8.12
N GLN A 138 21.20 0.64 -8.78
CA GLN A 138 20.71 1.08 -10.09
C GLN A 138 19.64 2.17 -9.99
N SER A 139 19.26 2.61 -8.80
CA SER A 139 18.15 3.54 -8.56
C SER A 139 16.80 3.08 -9.15
N ASP A 140 16.60 1.76 -9.25
CA ASP A 140 15.37 1.17 -9.79
C ASP A 140 14.37 0.90 -8.66
N TYR A 141 13.72 2.00 -8.20
CA TYR A 141 12.81 1.97 -7.06
C TYR A 141 11.60 1.04 -7.27
N LEU A 142 11.04 0.98 -8.47
CA LEU A 142 9.89 0.13 -8.73
C LEU A 142 10.22 -1.36 -8.64
N PHE A 143 11.37 -1.77 -9.16
CA PHE A 143 11.84 -3.15 -9.00
C PHE A 143 12.24 -3.44 -7.55
N TYR A 144 12.83 -2.47 -6.85
CA TYR A 144 13.10 -2.57 -5.43
C TYR A 144 11.82 -2.87 -4.64
N LEU A 145 10.74 -2.10 -4.84
CA LEU A 145 9.45 -2.35 -4.20
C LEU A 145 8.86 -3.72 -4.57
N ARG A 146 8.98 -4.13 -5.83
CA ARG A 146 8.34 -5.35 -6.33
C ARG A 146 8.98 -6.64 -5.81
N HIS A 147 10.25 -6.61 -5.42
CA HIS A 147 10.96 -7.77 -4.94
C HIS A 147 11.24 -7.75 -3.42
N SER A 148 10.71 -6.79 -2.68
CA SER A 148 10.83 -6.68 -1.22
C SER A 148 9.77 -7.52 -0.50
N TYR A 149 9.87 -8.85 -0.62
CA TYR A 149 8.89 -9.76 -0.03
C TYR A 149 9.04 -9.89 1.48
N VAL A 150 10.25 -10.09 1.97
CA VAL A 150 10.56 -10.17 3.40
C VAL A 150 10.60 -8.78 4.01
N GLN A 151 11.37 -7.89 3.41
CA GLN A 151 11.63 -6.56 3.97
C GLN A 151 10.36 -5.74 4.25
N GLN A 152 9.35 -5.81 3.39
CA GLN A 152 8.06 -5.16 3.63
C GLN A 152 7.19 -5.86 4.68
N GLY A 153 7.63 -6.97 5.26
CA GLY A 153 6.99 -7.67 6.36
C GLY A 153 7.67 -7.46 7.71
N LEU A 154 8.81 -6.74 7.75
CA LEU A 154 9.52 -6.39 8.99
C LEU A 154 8.89 -5.13 9.61
N TYR A 155 7.70 -5.30 10.17
CA TYR A 155 6.84 -4.21 10.63
C TYR A 155 7.41 -3.45 11.82
N GLY A 156 8.10 -4.15 12.74
CA GLY A 156 8.74 -3.54 13.89
C GLY A 156 9.85 -2.57 13.49
N GLU A 157 10.72 -2.99 12.56
CA GLU A 157 11.77 -2.13 12.03
C GLU A 157 11.19 -0.93 11.28
N MET A 158 10.15 -1.13 10.47
CA MET A 158 9.51 -0.05 9.73
C MET A 158 8.83 0.95 10.67
N LEU A 159 8.10 0.48 11.68
CA LEU A 159 7.46 1.34 12.67
C LEU A 159 8.48 2.14 13.47
N GLN A 160 9.60 1.53 13.86
CA GLN A 160 10.66 2.21 14.60
C GLN A 160 11.23 3.43 13.84
N ARG A 161 11.29 3.38 12.49
CA ARG A 161 11.70 4.55 11.67
C ARG A 161 10.71 5.71 11.80
N TYR A 162 9.41 5.42 11.84
CA TYR A 162 8.38 6.43 12.03
C TYR A 162 8.42 7.04 13.42
N LEU A 163 8.67 6.22 14.45
CA LEU A 163 8.73 6.68 15.85
C LEU A 163 9.92 7.60 16.17
N GLN A 164 10.84 7.77 15.23
CA GLN A 164 11.86 8.83 15.33
C GLN A 164 11.28 10.24 15.11
N TYR A 165 10.12 10.36 14.51
CA TYR A 165 9.50 11.62 14.13
C TYR A 165 8.09 11.81 14.68
N PHE A 166 7.37 10.74 15.01
CA PHE A 166 5.97 10.74 15.41
C PHE A 166 5.78 9.91 16.67
N SER A 167 4.81 10.26 17.52
CA SER A 167 4.43 9.46 18.69
C SER A 167 3.51 8.30 18.29
N LEU A 168 3.39 7.30 19.17
CA LEU A 168 2.44 6.19 18.97
C LEU A 168 0.98 6.68 18.86
N ASP A 169 0.62 7.78 19.50
CA ASP A 169 -0.72 8.36 19.46
C ASP A 169 -1.11 8.86 18.06
N ASN A 170 -0.14 9.07 17.18
CA ASN A 170 -0.39 9.39 15.79
C ASN A 170 -0.90 8.19 14.97
N PHE A 171 -0.83 6.97 15.52
CA PHE A 171 -1.10 5.74 14.76
C PHE A 171 -2.34 5.01 15.24
N LEU A 172 -3.08 4.47 14.28
CA LEU A 172 -4.05 3.41 14.49
C LEU A 172 -3.54 2.13 13.83
N PHE A 173 -3.42 1.06 14.62
CA PHE A 173 -2.98 -0.26 14.17
C PHE A 173 -4.15 -1.22 14.09
N ILE A 174 -4.35 -1.82 12.94
CA ILE A 174 -5.43 -2.77 12.66
C ILE A 174 -4.81 -4.14 12.35
N HIS A 175 -5.35 -5.19 12.96
CA HIS A 175 -5.01 -6.58 12.61
C HIS A 175 -5.87 -7.03 11.42
N PHE A 176 -5.23 -7.43 10.31
CA PHE A 176 -5.95 -7.74 9.07
C PHE A 176 -6.91 -8.90 9.22
N GLU A 177 -6.44 -10.02 9.79
CA GLU A 177 -7.21 -11.25 9.88
C GLU A 177 -8.35 -11.15 10.90
N ASP A 178 -8.09 -10.61 12.10
CA ASP A 178 -9.04 -10.62 13.19
C ASP A 178 -9.96 -9.39 13.19
N GLU A 179 -9.42 -8.20 12.91
CA GLU A 179 -10.21 -6.97 12.94
C GLU A 179 -10.77 -6.63 11.55
N PHE A 180 -9.91 -6.51 10.52
CA PHE A 180 -10.36 -6.02 9.21
C PHE A 180 -11.17 -7.03 8.41
N LEU A 181 -10.90 -8.35 8.55
CA LEU A 181 -11.68 -9.38 7.84
C LEU A 181 -12.90 -9.86 8.62
N LYS A 182 -12.76 -10.10 9.95
CA LYS A 182 -13.84 -10.70 10.76
C LYS A 182 -14.79 -9.65 11.34
N GLU A 183 -14.25 -8.48 11.75
CA GLU A 183 -14.99 -7.45 12.48
C GLU A 183 -14.96 -6.11 11.75
N ARG A 184 -15.20 -6.15 10.44
CA ARG A 184 -14.98 -5.00 9.56
C ARG A 184 -15.79 -3.77 9.97
N ASP A 185 -17.06 -3.92 10.32
CA ASP A 185 -17.91 -2.80 10.71
C ASP A 185 -17.39 -2.10 11.99
N LEU A 186 -16.98 -2.89 12.98
CA LEU A 186 -16.36 -2.35 14.20
C LEU A 186 -15.03 -1.67 13.89
N THR A 187 -14.23 -2.27 13.02
CA THR A 187 -12.96 -1.70 12.58
C THR A 187 -13.15 -0.36 11.87
N ILE A 188 -14.14 -0.26 10.97
CA ILE A 188 -14.43 1.00 10.28
C ILE A 188 -14.90 2.07 11.28
N ARG A 189 -15.76 1.72 12.23
CA ARG A 189 -16.15 2.67 13.30
C ARG A 189 -14.96 3.16 14.09
N SER A 190 -14.05 2.28 14.51
CA SER A 190 -12.83 2.69 15.23
C SER A 190 -11.92 3.61 14.41
N ILE A 191 -11.87 3.43 13.08
CA ILE A 191 -11.16 4.34 12.18
C ILE A 191 -11.85 5.71 12.15
N LEU A 192 -13.18 5.77 12.05
CA LEU A 192 -13.94 7.03 12.06
C LEU A 192 -13.77 7.78 13.38
N ASP A 193 -13.79 7.06 14.51
CA ASP A 193 -13.52 7.60 15.85
C ASP A 193 -12.10 8.18 15.96
N PHE A 194 -11.10 7.42 15.51
CA PHE A 194 -9.72 7.90 15.46
C PHE A 194 -9.57 9.17 14.62
N LEU A 195 -10.31 9.27 13.52
CA LEU A 195 -10.33 10.44 12.66
C LEU A 195 -11.20 11.58 13.23
N LYS A 196 -11.98 11.31 14.28
CA LYS A 196 -12.94 12.26 14.90
C LYS A 196 -13.97 12.80 13.90
N VAL A 197 -14.47 11.94 13.01
CA VAL A 197 -15.57 12.20 12.08
C VAL A 197 -16.82 11.47 12.54
N ASP A 198 -17.98 11.79 11.95
CA ASP A 198 -19.26 11.19 12.34
C ASP A 198 -19.30 9.69 12.09
N ASN A 199 -19.23 8.88 13.15
CA ASN A 199 -19.26 7.41 13.09
C ASN A 199 -20.68 6.82 13.00
N SER A 200 -21.72 7.65 13.03
CA SER A 200 -23.13 7.21 12.84
C SER A 200 -23.46 6.96 11.38
N ILE A 201 -22.65 7.45 10.46
CA ILE A 201 -22.85 7.29 9.01
C ILE A 201 -22.59 5.85 8.60
N LEU A 202 -23.61 5.22 8.04
CA LEU A 202 -23.52 3.84 7.55
C LEU A 202 -22.77 3.82 6.21
N LEU A 203 -21.61 3.17 6.23
CA LEU A 203 -20.81 2.91 5.02
C LEU A 203 -21.06 1.47 4.56
N ASN A 204 -21.06 1.24 3.26
CA ASN A 204 -21.07 -0.11 2.73
C ASN A 204 -19.70 -0.77 2.94
N THR A 205 -19.61 -1.68 3.87
CA THR A 205 -18.39 -2.39 4.24
C THR A 205 -18.21 -3.72 3.50
N ASP A 206 -19.22 -4.22 2.76
CA ASP A 206 -19.16 -5.50 2.02
C ASP A 206 -18.29 -5.42 0.75
N ILE A 207 -17.74 -4.25 0.46
CA ILE A 207 -16.86 -4.05 -0.69
C ILE A 207 -15.62 -4.94 -0.56
N ARG A 208 -15.31 -5.68 -1.62
CA ARG A 208 -14.04 -6.41 -1.79
C ARG A 208 -13.33 -5.88 -3.02
N SER A 209 -12.32 -5.05 -2.79
CA SER A 209 -11.51 -4.50 -3.87
C SER A 209 -10.25 -5.36 -4.07
N ASN A 210 -9.91 -5.64 -5.32
CA ASN A 210 -8.71 -6.41 -5.71
C ASN A 210 -8.61 -7.81 -5.08
N PRO A 211 -9.58 -8.71 -5.28
CA PRO A 211 -9.38 -10.12 -4.94
C PRO A 211 -8.17 -10.68 -5.69
N SER A 212 -7.61 -11.79 -5.17
CA SER A 212 -6.53 -12.50 -5.88
C SER A 212 -6.97 -12.78 -7.30
N SER A 213 -6.21 -12.33 -8.29
CA SER A 213 -6.64 -12.34 -9.68
C SER A 213 -5.51 -12.75 -10.60
N LYS A 214 -5.88 -13.38 -11.73
CA LYS A 214 -4.99 -13.59 -12.86
C LYS A 214 -5.52 -12.92 -14.11
N GLU A 215 -4.64 -12.76 -15.09
CA GLU A 215 -5.01 -12.14 -16.35
C GLU A 215 -5.97 -12.99 -17.14
N ARG A 216 -6.97 -12.33 -17.74
CA ARG A 216 -7.88 -12.90 -18.72
C ARG A 216 -7.21 -13.05 -20.09
N SER A 217 -6.42 -12.05 -20.48
CA SER A 217 -5.71 -12.02 -21.77
C SER A 217 -4.28 -11.48 -21.61
N LYS A 218 -3.29 -12.34 -21.91
CA LYS A 218 -1.88 -11.95 -21.97
C LYS A 218 -1.58 -10.95 -23.10
N SER A 219 -2.34 -11.00 -24.21
CA SER A 219 -2.18 -10.11 -25.33
C SER A 219 -2.51 -8.66 -24.99
N ILE A 220 -3.62 -8.43 -24.26
CA ILE A 220 -3.99 -7.09 -23.76
C ILE A 220 -2.93 -6.55 -22.83
N LYS A 221 -2.43 -7.37 -21.90
CA LYS A 221 -1.33 -6.98 -21.01
C LYS A 221 -0.06 -6.63 -21.76
N LYS A 222 0.36 -7.48 -22.71
CA LYS A 222 1.55 -7.24 -23.53
C LYS A 222 1.44 -5.92 -24.31
N LEU A 223 0.25 -5.62 -24.85
CA LEU A 223 -0.03 -4.36 -25.53
C LEU A 223 0.10 -3.17 -24.57
N MET A 224 -0.47 -3.26 -23.37
CA MET A 224 -0.41 -2.20 -22.36
C MET A 224 1.00 -1.93 -21.82
N ASN A 225 1.86 -2.97 -21.76
CA ASN A 225 3.22 -2.87 -21.25
C ASN A 225 4.26 -2.58 -22.35
N LYS A 226 3.94 -2.85 -23.61
CA LYS A 226 4.86 -2.61 -24.75
C LYS A 226 5.19 -1.11 -24.87
N ARG A 227 6.49 -0.79 -24.87
CA ARG A 227 6.98 0.57 -25.17
C ARG A 227 6.92 0.79 -26.70
N GLY A 228 6.38 1.95 -27.13
CA GLY A 228 6.28 2.27 -28.56
C GLY A 228 5.77 3.68 -28.80
N TRP A 229 5.91 4.18 -30.02
CA TRP A 229 5.51 5.52 -30.48
C TRP A 229 4.03 5.86 -30.18
N TRP A 230 3.15 4.86 -30.16
CA TRP A 230 1.73 5.03 -29.85
C TRP A 230 1.48 5.59 -28.44
N ARG A 231 2.43 5.41 -27.49
CA ARG A 231 2.34 6.03 -26.16
C ARG A 231 2.46 7.55 -26.22
N ASP A 232 3.26 8.05 -27.12
CA ASP A 232 3.42 9.49 -27.29
C ASP A 232 2.21 10.09 -28.00
N VAL A 233 1.59 9.35 -28.92
CA VAL A 233 0.28 9.71 -29.48
C VAL A 233 -0.79 9.75 -28.41
N ILE A 234 -0.85 8.75 -27.51
CA ILE A 234 -1.80 8.77 -26.39
C ILE A 234 -1.52 9.94 -25.43
N LYS A 235 -0.26 10.26 -25.15
CA LYS A 235 0.10 11.43 -24.31
C LYS A 235 -0.36 12.74 -24.97
N PHE A 236 -0.25 12.84 -26.26
CA PHE A 236 -0.71 14.00 -27.03
C PHE A 236 -2.24 14.12 -27.02
N MET A 237 -2.95 13.01 -27.26
CA MET A 237 -4.42 12.99 -27.28
C MET A 237 -5.04 13.16 -25.88
N ILE A 238 -4.38 12.65 -24.85
CA ILE A 238 -4.84 12.71 -23.46
C ILE A 238 -3.72 13.33 -22.61
N PRO A 239 -3.60 14.64 -22.53
CA PRO A 239 -2.53 15.32 -21.79
C PRO A 239 -2.53 15.02 -20.30
N SER A 240 -3.73 14.81 -19.73
CA SER A 240 -3.89 14.52 -18.29
C SER A 240 -3.31 13.15 -17.92
N VAL A 241 -2.27 13.16 -17.08
CA VAL A 241 -1.67 11.95 -16.50
C VAL A 241 -2.71 11.14 -15.74
N GLN A 242 -3.56 11.82 -14.97
CA GLN A 242 -4.62 11.21 -14.17
C GLN A 242 -5.62 10.46 -15.04
N LEU A 243 -6.08 11.08 -16.14
CA LEU A 243 -7.05 10.46 -17.04
C LEU A 243 -6.47 9.23 -17.73
N ARG A 244 -5.22 9.29 -18.19
CA ARG A 244 -4.52 8.13 -18.76
C ARG A 244 -4.42 6.98 -17.74
N GLN A 245 -4.17 7.30 -16.49
CA GLN A 245 -4.04 6.31 -15.43
C GLN A 245 -5.39 5.70 -15.04
N ILE A 246 -6.46 6.48 -15.01
CA ILE A 246 -7.82 6.00 -14.82
C ILE A 246 -8.21 5.01 -15.92
N ILE A 247 -7.95 5.35 -17.18
CA ILE A 247 -8.23 4.49 -18.33
C ILE A 247 -7.41 3.20 -18.22
N ARG A 248 -6.11 3.30 -17.93
CA ARG A 248 -5.23 2.15 -17.77
C ARG A 248 -5.74 1.21 -16.67
N ASN A 249 -6.07 1.76 -15.51
CA ASN A 249 -6.60 0.98 -14.39
C ASN A 249 -7.93 0.32 -14.73
N ARG A 250 -8.80 1.00 -15.48
CA ARG A 250 -10.07 0.43 -15.93
C ARG A 250 -9.86 -0.76 -16.88
N VAL A 251 -8.97 -0.62 -17.85
CA VAL A 251 -8.60 -1.71 -18.78
C VAL A 251 -7.96 -2.88 -18.02
N GLN A 252 -7.08 -2.61 -17.06
CA GLN A 252 -6.51 -3.65 -16.21
C GLN A 252 -7.58 -4.39 -15.41
N ARG A 253 -8.53 -3.68 -14.78
CA ARG A 253 -9.63 -4.28 -14.03
C ARG A 253 -10.52 -5.20 -14.89
N ILE A 254 -10.77 -4.83 -16.14
CA ILE A 254 -11.55 -5.67 -17.09
C ILE A 254 -10.75 -6.91 -17.52
N ASN A 255 -9.42 -6.80 -17.58
CA ASN A 255 -8.55 -7.90 -18.02
C ASN A 255 -8.16 -8.88 -16.90
N ILE A 256 -8.74 -8.78 -15.72
CA ILE A 256 -8.46 -9.70 -14.61
C ILE A 256 -9.68 -10.57 -14.32
N THR A 257 -9.42 -11.83 -13.91
CA THR A 257 -10.41 -12.76 -13.37
C THR A 257 -9.98 -13.15 -11.96
N GLU A 258 -10.95 -13.38 -11.09
CA GLU A 258 -10.67 -13.93 -9.77
C GLU A 258 -9.93 -15.26 -9.90
N PHE A 259 -8.94 -15.44 -9.07
CA PHE A 259 -8.14 -16.64 -9.01
C PHE A 259 -7.95 -17.02 -7.54
N LYS A 260 -8.36 -18.21 -7.19
CA LYS A 260 -8.07 -18.74 -5.85
C LYS A 260 -6.61 -19.22 -5.86
N ALA A 261 -5.74 -18.46 -5.25
CA ALA A 261 -4.34 -18.83 -5.13
C ALA A 261 -4.21 -20.12 -4.32
N GLN A 262 -3.25 -20.95 -4.69
CA GLN A 262 -2.89 -22.12 -3.90
C GLN A 262 -2.41 -21.61 -2.52
N GLN A 263 -2.92 -22.22 -1.47
CA GLN A 263 -2.48 -21.91 -0.12
C GLN A 263 -1.13 -22.59 0.15
N LEU A 264 -0.28 -21.88 0.89
CA LEU A 264 0.96 -22.48 1.41
C LEU A 264 0.61 -23.54 2.47
N SER A 265 1.41 -24.62 2.57
CA SER A 265 1.29 -25.55 3.68
C SER A 265 1.57 -24.85 5.01
N GLN A 266 0.98 -25.36 6.10
CA GLN A 266 1.20 -24.78 7.43
C GLN A 266 2.66 -24.95 7.86
N GLU A 267 3.32 -26.04 7.49
CA GLU A 267 4.72 -26.30 7.74
C GLU A 267 5.58 -25.21 7.08
N LEU A 268 5.44 -24.99 5.78
CA LEU A 268 6.19 -23.97 5.05
C LEU A 268 5.93 -22.56 5.61
N LYS A 269 4.69 -22.24 6.00
CA LYS A 269 4.37 -20.97 6.65
C LYS A 269 5.13 -20.79 7.95
N SER A 270 5.16 -21.84 8.79
CA SER A 270 5.86 -21.82 10.07
C SER A 270 7.37 -21.64 9.88
N ASP A 271 7.96 -22.34 8.91
CA ASP A 271 9.39 -22.25 8.62
C ASP A 271 9.78 -20.85 8.16
N ILE A 272 9.04 -20.28 7.21
CA ILE A 272 9.26 -18.92 6.71
C ILE A 272 9.07 -17.90 7.84
N LEU A 273 8.00 -18.03 8.67
CA LEU A 273 7.74 -17.14 9.80
C LEU A 273 8.92 -17.15 10.77
N ASN A 274 9.37 -18.35 11.17
CA ASN A 274 10.48 -18.51 12.11
C ASN A 274 11.81 -18.00 11.53
N LYS A 275 12.08 -18.29 10.25
CA LYS A 275 13.33 -17.90 9.57
C LYS A 275 13.46 -16.39 9.41
N TYR A 276 12.39 -15.71 9.01
CA TYR A 276 12.48 -14.32 8.56
C TYR A 276 11.80 -13.30 9.46
N PHE A 277 10.71 -13.65 10.17
CA PHE A 277 9.83 -12.65 10.78
C PHE A 277 9.74 -12.70 12.30
N LYS A 278 10.03 -13.83 12.92
CA LYS A 278 9.80 -14.05 14.37
C LYS A 278 10.42 -12.97 15.26
N LYS A 279 11.65 -12.57 14.96
CA LYS A 279 12.33 -11.52 15.76
C LYS A 279 11.65 -10.17 15.64
N ASP A 280 11.25 -9.82 14.42
CA ASP A 280 10.61 -8.54 14.15
C ASP A 280 9.19 -8.50 14.70
N ILE A 281 8.44 -9.61 14.63
CA ILE A 281 7.10 -9.72 15.26
C ILE A 281 7.22 -9.47 16.77
N PHE A 282 8.17 -10.09 17.44
CA PHE A 282 8.39 -9.86 18.88
C PHE A 282 8.75 -8.39 19.16
N HIS A 283 9.55 -7.77 18.30
CA HIS A 283 9.88 -6.36 18.40
C HIS A 283 8.64 -5.47 18.21
N LEU A 284 7.83 -5.73 17.19
CA LEU A 284 6.57 -5.03 16.92
C LEU A 284 5.62 -5.11 18.12
N GLU A 285 5.37 -6.32 18.63
CA GLU A 285 4.47 -6.55 19.77
C GLU A 285 4.87 -5.75 21.00
N ARG A 286 6.17 -5.61 21.25
CA ARG A 286 6.68 -4.78 22.36
C ARG A 286 6.42 -3.29 22.14
N ILE A 287 6.59 -2.80 20.90
CA ILE A 287 6.37 -1.39 20.58
C ILE A 287 4.90 -1.02 20.74
N ILE A 288 3.99 -1.82 20.17
CA ILE A 288 2.56 -1.48 20.14
C ILE A 288 1.79 -2.03 21.36
N ASN A 289 2.46 -2.76 22.25
CA ASN A 289 1.87 -3.44 23.42
C ASN A 289 0.63 -4.29 23.06
N LYS A 290 0.67 -4.99 21.93
CA LYS A 290 -0.41 -5.84 21.39
C LYS A 290 0.16 -7.11 20.80
N LYS A 291 -0.42 -8.28 21.14
CA LYS A 291 -0.01 -9.57 20.57
C LYS A 291 -0.53 -9.73 19.15
N MET A 292 0.32 -10.29 18.30
CA MET A 292 -0.01 -10.68 16.91
C MET A 292 -0.13 -12.21 16.86
N ASN A 293 -1.35 -12.70 16.70
CA ASN A 293 -1.64 -14.14 16.73
C ASN A 293 -1.32 -14.82 15.38
N TRP A 294 -0.05 -14.74 14.96
CA TRP A 294 0.42 -15.29 13.68
C TRP A 294 1.20 -16.58 13.81
#